data_d17f0fe87261ff99d10ae66ec8e7866b
#
_entry.id   d17f0fe87261ff99d10ae66ec8e7866b
#
_cell.length_a   1.000
_cell.length_b   1.000
_cell.length_c   1.000
_cell.angle_alpha   90.00
_cell.angle_beta   90.00
_cell.angle_gamma   90.00
#
_symmetry.space_group_name_H-M   'P 1'
#
loop_
_entity.id
_entity.type
_entity.pdbx_description
1 polymer ?
#
loop_
_entity_poly.entity_id
_entity_poly.type
_entity_poly.pdbx_seq_one_letter_code
_entity_poly.pdbx_strand_id
1 'polypeptide(L)'
;MKSDGVNKEIKGKRLSLWAKREDGSVKWFCGQPVTRANVAAANDDDVTDDKNNNGIDTKHLPSTCRDKSSAVCTKHHAPISNTSKKSAVAGYCPNHGEWPENNASAGVASSPTDIKGKYVKEVEVKNGVVTAKMLSSGVNKEIQGKRLSLWAKRENGSVKWFCGQPVQRGAGAGADAVTADKDKEIETKHLPSTCRDEPTAE
;
A
#
# COMPACT_ATOMS: atom_id res chain seq x y z
N MET A 1 -26.71 5.71 -18.43
CA MET A 1 -25.93 6.90 -18.86
C MET A 1 -26.77 7.70 -19.84
N LYS A 2 -26.66 9.04 -19.81
CA LYS A 2 -27.32 9.91 -20.82
C LYS A 2 -26.85 9.50 -22.21
N SER A 3 -27.72 9.50 -23.18
CA SER A 3 -27.44 9.07 -24.55
C SER A 3 -26.95 10.18 -25.47
N ASP A 4 -27.03 11.44 -25.06
CA ASP A 4 -26.66 12.59 -25.86
C ASP A 4 -25.36 13.23 -25.39
N GLY A 5 -24.45 13.52 -26.32
CA GLY A 5 -23.14 14.10 -26.04
C GLY A 5 -22.07 13.11 -25.56
N VAL A 6 -22.34 11.81 -25.62
CA VAL A 6 -21.40 10.76 -25.20
C VAL A 6 -20.74 10.14 -26.43
N ASN A 7 -19.44 9.81 -26.30
CA ASN A 7 -18.71 9.11 -27.37
C ASN A 7 -19.47 7.84 -27.80
N LYS A 8 -19.59 7.63 -29.12
CA LYS A 8 -20.34 6.51 -29.68
C LYS A 8 -19.86 5.13 -29.19
N GLU A 9 -18.58 5.00 -28.84
CA GLU A 9 -17.99 3.73 -28.40
C GLU A 9 -18.38 3.35 -26.96
N ILE A 10 -18.83 4.33 -26.16
CA ILE A 10 -19.30 4.10 -24.77
C ILE A 10 -20.79 4.31 -24.60
N LYS A 11 -21.50 4.71 -25.67
CA LYS A 11 -22.95 4.90 -25.66
C LYS A 11 -23.68 3.60 -25.32
N GLY A 12 -24.53 3.63 -24.28
CA GLY A 12 -25.27 2.44 -23.83
C GLY A 12 -24.45 1.40 -23.08
N LYS A 13 -23.14 1.61 -22.95
CA LYS A 13 -22.25 0.72 -22.23
C LYS A 13 -22.33 0.96 -20.73
N ARG A 14 -21.90 -0.04 -19.96
CA ARG A 14 -21.95 -0.04 -18.49
C ARG A 14 -20.57 -0.32 -17.90
N LEU A 15 -20.36 0.18 -16.70
CA LEU A 15 -19.30 -0.21 -15.80
C LEU A 15 -19.95 -0.53 -14.44
N SER A 16 -19.27 -1.33 -13.63
CA SER A 16 -19.71 -1.67 -12.30
C SER A 16 -18.73 -1.15 -11.25
N LEU A 17 -19.31 -0.69 -10.14
CA LEU A 17 -18.61 -0.58 -8.87
C LEU A 17 -19.10 -1.73 -7.98
N TRP A 18 -18.19 -2.43 -7.35
CA TRP A 18 -18.55 -3.47 -6.37
C TRP A 18 -17.63 -3.43 -5.18
N ALA A 19 -18.12 -3.95 -4.07
CA ALA A 19 -17.38 -4.05 -2.83
C ALA A 19 -17.21 -5.50 -2.45
N LYS A 20 -16.07 -5.85 -1.85
CA LYS A 20 -15.84 -7.13 -1.17
C LYS A 20 -15.48 -6.84 0.29
N ARG A 21 -16.00 -7.65 1.20
CA ARG A 21 -15.59 -7.63 2.60
C ARG A 21 -14.30 -8.43 2.74
N GLU A 22 -13.38 -7.93 3.50
CA GLU A 22 -12.10 -8.55 3.75
C GLU A 22 -11.68 -8.23 5.18
N ASP A 23 -11.62 -9.24 6.03
CA ASP A 23 -11.14 -9.17 7.41
C ASP A 23 -11.63 -7.94 8.21
N GLY A 24 -12.96 -7.67 8.12
CA GLY A 24 -13.59 -6.56 8.82
C GLY A 24 -13.55 -5.21 8.09
N SER A 25 -12.96 -5.15 6.90
CA SER A 25 -12.96 -3.96 6.04
C SER A 25 -13.77 -4.18 4.76
N VAL A 26 -14.07 -3.09 4.05
CA VAL A 26 -14.76 -3.11 2.76
C VAL A 26 -13.84 -2.51 1.71
N LYS A 27 -13.50 -3.29 0.71
CA LYS A 27 -12.71 -2.83 -0.43
C LYS A 27 -13.59 -2.63 -1.65
N TRP A 28 -13.41 -1.48 -2.31
CA TRP A 28 -14.15 -1.11 -3.51
C TRP A 28 -13.32 -1.40 -4.77
N PHE A 29 -14.01 -1.89 -5.78
CA PHE A 29 -13.48 -2.20 -7.10
C PHE A 29 -14.31 -1.51 -8.16
N CYS A 30 -13.68 -1.17 -9.29
CA CYS A 30 -14.33 -0.56 -10.44
C CYS A 30 -13.81 -1.20 -11.73
N GLY A 31 -14.73 -1.66 -12.57
CA GLY A 31 -14.34 -2.30 -13.83
C GLY A 31 -15.50 -2.62 -14.75
N GLN A 32 -15.34 -3.67 -15.52
CA GLN A 32 -16.35 -4.21 -16.40
C GLN A 32 -17.62 -4.59 -15.62
N PRO A 33 -18.79 -4.67 -16.28
CA PRO A 33 -20.01 -5.08 -15.62
C PRO A 33 -19.87 -6.45 -14.95
N VAL A 34 -20.27 -6.50 -13.70
CA VAL A 34 -20.29 -7.72 -12.89
C VAL A 34 -21.67 -7.97 -12.32
N THR A 35 -21.97 -9.23 -12.06
CA THR A 35 -23.14 -9.68 -11.33
C THR A 35 -22.72 -10.37 -10.04
N ARG A 36 -23.46 -10.16 -8.98
CA ARG A 36 -23.29 -10.89 -7.72
C ARG A 36 -24.29 -12.03 -7.67
N ALA A 37 -23.85 -13.23 -7.33
CA ALA A 37 -24.71 -14.36 -7.11
C ALA A 37 -25.72 -14.05 -5.99
N ASN A 38 -26.93 -14.60 -6.09
CA ASN A 38 -28.02 -14.30 -5.15
C ASN A 38 -27.63 -14.73 -3.73
N VAL A 39 -27.59 -13.78 -2.85
CA VAL A 39 -27.00 -13.86 -1.50
C VAL A 39 -27.97 -14.54 -0.54
N ALA A 40 -27.99 -15.85 -0.52
CA ALA A 40 -28.54 -16.57 0.63
C ALA A 40 -27.44 -16.96 1.66
N ALA A 41 -26.17 -16.86 1.30
CA ALA A 41 -25.04 -17.15 2.19
C ALA A 41 -24.39 -15.83 2.67
N ALA A 42 -24.30 -15.65 3.98
CA ALA A 42 -23.87 -14.41 4.65
C ALA A 42 -22.40 -14.00 4.38
N ASN A 43 -21.65 -14.74 3.58
CA ASN A 43 -20.22 -14.52 3.37
C ASN A 43 -19.78 -14.52 1.89
N ASP A 44 -20.71 -14.52 0.93
CA ASP A 44 -20.32 -14.54 -0.48
C ASP A 44 -20.23 -13.14 -1.05
N ASP A 45 -19.02 -12.57 -1.05
CA ASP A 45 -18.72 -11.30 -1.67
C ASP A 45 -18.23 -11.46 -3.12
N ASP A 46 -18.28 -12.65 -3.67
CA ASP A 46 -17.83 -12.93 -5.01
C ASP A 46 -18.75 -12.36 -6.06
N VAL A 47 -18.15 -11.83 -7.09
CA VAL A 47 -18.83 -11.33 -8.28
C VAL A 47 -18.28 -12.06 -9.51
N THR A 48 -19.14 -12.23 -10.51
CA THR A 48 -18.79 -12.82 -11.79
C THR A 48 -19.01 -11.81 -12.91
N ASP A 49 -18.30 -11.95 -14.03
CA ASP A 49 -18.49 -11.11 -15.18
C ASP A 49 -19.93 -11.19 -15.70
N ASP A 50 -20.55 -10.03 -15.98
CA ASP A 50 -21.84 -9.98 -16.64
C ASP A 50 -21.68 -10.39 -18.11
N LYS A 51 -22.22 -11.55 -18.47
CA LYS A 51 -22.13 -12.13 -19.81
C LYS A 51 -22.89 -11.36 -20.90
N ASN A 52 -23.65 -10.31 -20.55
CA ASN A 52 -24.42 -9.50 -21.50
C ASN A 52 -23.57 -8.57 -22.39
N ASN A 53 -22.27 -8.63 -22.28
CA ASN A 53 -21.27 -7.94 -23.13
C ASN A 53 -21.51 -6.43 -23.35
N ASN A 54 -22.15 -5.76 -22.38
CA ASN A 54 -22.39 -4.31 -22.40
C ASN A 54 -21.28 -3.51 -21.71
N GLY A 55 -20.08 -4.10 -21.53
CA GLY A 55 -18.93 -3.45 -20.93
C GLY A 55 -18.34 -2.36 -21.81
N ILE A 56 -17.75 -1.37 -21.16
CA ILE A 56 -16.94 -0.34 -21.82
C ILE A 56 -15.60 -0.96 -22.19
N ASP A 57 -15.14 -0.78 -23.44
CA ASP A 57 -13.81 -1.24 -23.85
C ASP A 57 -12.74 -0.69 -22.89
N THR A 58 -11.81 -1.53 -22.48
CA THR A 58 -10.78 -1.22 -21.47
C THR A 58 -9.96 0.02 -21.82
N LYS A 59 -9.79 0.31 -23.12
CA LYS A 59 -9.09 1.53 -23.60
C LYS A 59 -9.79 2.83 -23.17
N HIS A 60 -11.11 2.78 -22.95
CA HIS A 60 -11.93 3.93 -22.56
C HIS A 60 -12.18 4.00 -21.04
N LEU A 61 -11.70 3.01 -20.26
CA LEU A 61 -11.78 3.04 -18.82
C LEU A 61 -10.60 3.80 -18.22
N PRO A 62 -10.84 4.62 -17.18
CA PRO A 62 -9.77 5.16 -16.35
C PRO A 62 -8.87 4.03 -15.83
N SER A 63 -7.59 4.29 -15.64
CA SER A 63 -6.64 3.29 -15.09
C SER A 63 -7.06 2.73 -13.74
N THR A 64 -7.75 3.54 -12.96
CA THR A 64 -8.30 3.19 -11.64
C THR A 64 -9.58 2.35 -11.71
N CYS A 65 -10.11 2.09 -12.90
CA CYS A 65 -11.40 1.41 -13.12
C CYS A 65 -11.25 0.23 -14.08
N ARG A 66 -10.21 -0.61 -13.88
CA ARG A 66 -9.89 -1.77 -14.72
C ARG A 66 -9.80 -3.06 -13.92
N ASP A 67 -10.45 -3.10 -12.76
CA ASP A 67 -10.49 -4.30 -11.94
C ASP A 67 -11.28 -5.41 -12.63
N LYS A 68 -10.86 -6.65 -12.43
CA LYS A 68 -11.54 -7.84 -12.92
C LYS A 68 -12.52 -8.36 -11.86
N SER A 69 -13.58 -9.06 -12.28
CA SER A 69 -14.52 -9.74 -11.37
C SER A 69 -13.82 -10.70 -10.42
N SER A 70 -12.78 -11.38 -10.93
CA SER A 70 -11.90 -12.26 -10.16
C SER A 70 -10.87 -11.52 -9.31
N ALA A 71 -10.90 -10.17 -9.26
CA ALA A 71 -10.04 -9.41 -8.38
C ALA A 71 -10.35 -9.82 -6.94
N VAL A 72 -9.55 -10.72 -6.45
CA VAL A 72 -9.35 -10.95 -5.02
C VAL A 72 -8.25 -9.99 -4.60
N CYS A 73 -8.18 -9.62 -3.35
CA CYS A 73 -7.04 -8.91 -2.82
C CYS A 73 -5.82 -9.83 -2.83
N THR A 74 -5.45 -10.28 -4.03
CA THR A 74 -4.18 -10.96 -4.24
C THR A 74 -3.09 -9.92 -4.11
N LYS A 75 -2.09 -10.25 -3.33
CA LYS A 75 -0.84 -9.53 -3.15
C LYS A 75 -0.27 -9.18 -4.54
N HIS A 76 -0.67 -8.05 -5.10
CA HIS A 76 -0.10 -7.62 -6.36
C HIS A 76 1.33 -7.16 -6.12
N HIS A 77 2.26 -7.90 -6.69
CA HIS A 77 3.62 -7.46 -6.92
C HIS A 77 3.60 -6.34 -7.97
N ALA A 78 3.21 -5.13 -7.55
CA ALA A 78 3.46 -3.95 -8.36
C ALA A 78 4.92 -3.56 -8.22
N PRO A 79 5.58 -3.01 -9.26
CA PRO A 79 6.95 -2.51 -9.15
C PRO A 79 7.00 -1.43 -8.07
N ILE A 80 7.83 -1.66 -7.09
CA ILE A 80 7.77 -1.04 -5.78
C ILE A 80 8.46 0.31 -5.82
N SER A 81 7.69 1.39 -5.87
CA SER A 81 8.16 2.69 -5.44
C SER A 81 8.00 2.81 -3.91
N ASN A 82 8.82 3.61 -3.24
CA ASN A 82 8.71 3.85 -1.78
C ASN A 82 7.34 4.38 -1.35
N THR A 83 6.57 4.95 -2.27
CA THR A 83 5.21 5.45 -2.08
C THR A 83 4.21 4.34 -1.78
N SER A 84 4.35 3.15 -2.40
CA SER A 84 3.42 2.03 -2.20
C SER A 84 3.47 1.43 -0.79
N LYS A 85 4.61 1.49 -0.12
CA LYS A 85 4.77 0.97 1.25
C LYS A 85 4.18 1.89 2.31
N LYS A 86 4.28 3.20 2.12
CA LYS A 86 3.55 4.16 2.95
C LYS A 86 2.05 3.89 2.90
N SER A 87 1.51 3.68 1.69
CA SER A 87 0.09 3.38 1.49
C SER A 87 -0.33 2.05 2.12
N ALA A 88 0.50 1.02 2.01
CA ALA A 88 0.23 -0.29 2.61
C ALA A 88 0.15 -0.21 4.14
N VAL A 89 1.13 0.42 4.79
CA VAL A 89 1.15 0.60 6.24
C VAL A 89 0.05 1.56 6.71
N ALA A 90 -0.19 2.65 5.98
CA ALA A 90 -1.25 3.60 6.30
C ALA A 90 -2.65 3.01 6.16
N GLY A 91 -2.86 2.12 5.19
CA GLY A 91 -4.13 1.43 4.99
C GLY A 91 -4.42 0.36 6.04
N TYR A 92 -3.39 -0.26 6.59
CA TYR A 92 -3.54 -1.30 7.61
C TYR A 92 -4.08 -0.75 8.93
N CYS A 93 -3.47 0.32 9.43
CA CYS A 93 -3.77 0.87 10.75
C CYS A 93 -5.24 1.29 10.97
N PRO A 94 -5.93 2.01 10.04
CA PRO A 94 -7.34 2.33 10.21
C PRO A 94 -8.26 1.11 10.27
N ASN A 95 -7.87 0.02 9.61
CA ASN A 95 -8.69 -1.18 9.50
C ASN A 95 -8.49 -2.14 10.67
N HIS A 96 -7.32 -2.14 11.29
CA HIS A 96 -6.94 -3.10 12.34
C HIS A 96 -6.74 -2.46 13.72
N GLY A 97 -6.74 -1.12 13.81
CA GLY A 97 -6.51 -0.40 15.07
C GLY A 97 -5.06 -0.42 15.56
N GLU A 98 -4.18 -1.13 14.87
CA GLU A 98 -2.77 -1.32 15.21
C GLU A 98 -1.87 -1.19 13.97
N TRP A 99 -0.59 -1.08 14.18
CA TRP A 99 0.40 -1.05 13.11
C TRP A 99 0.73 -2.47 12.61
N PRO A 100 1.00 -2.67 11.31
CA PRO A 100 1.36 -3.99 10.80
C PRO A 100 2.68 -4.48 11.42
N GLU A 101 2.67 -5.69 11.94
CA GLU A 101 3.84 -6.27 12.62
C GLU A 101 5.01 -6.53 11.66
N ASN A 102 4.70 -6.90 10.42
CA ASN A 102 5.69 -7.33 9.44
C ASN A 102 5.25 -7.05 8.00
N ASN A 103 6.09 -7.40 7.04
CA ASN A 103 5.83 -7.22 5.62
C ASN A 103 4.54 -7.91 5.16
N ALA A 104 4.29 -9.13 5.61
CA ALA A 104 3.11 -9.90 5.22
C ALA A 104 1.83 -9.25 5.74
N SER A 105 1.82 -8.83 7.01
CA SER A 105 0.70 -8.08 7.61
C SER A 105 0.44 -6.77 6.87
N ALA A 106 1.49 -6.06 6.46
CA ALA A 106 1.36 -4.85 5.64
C ALA A 106 0.87 -5.11 4.20
N GLY A 107 0.65 -6.38 3.81
CA GLY A 107 0.20 -6.72 2.46
C GLY A 107 1.25 -6.54 1.37
N VAL A 108 2.54 -6.53 1.73
CA VAL A 108 3.66 -6.49 0.77
C VAL A 108 4.40 -7.82 0.73
N ALA A 109 5.42 -7.97 -0.13
CA ALA A 109 6.21 -9.20 -0.21
C ALA A 109 6.72 -9.60 1.18
N SER A 110 6.46 -10.83 1.61
CA SER A 110 6.73 -11.30 2.98
C SER A 110 8.22 -11.28 3.31
N SER A 111 9.08 -11.58 2.32
CA SER A 111 10.53 -11.48 2.50
C SER A 111 11.02 -10.05 2.23
N PRO A 112 11.72 -9.40 3.17
CA PRO A 112 12.31 -8.09 2.96
C PRO A 112 13.23 -8.02 1.73
N THR A 113 13.92 -9.12 1.42
CA THR A 113 14.87 -9.21 0.30
C THR A 113 14.20 -9.29 -1.06
N ASP A 114 12.90 -9.56 -1.13
CA ASP A 114 12.13 -9.50 -2.39
C ASP A 114 11.76 -8.06 -2.77
N ILE A 115 11.97 -7.13 -1.83
CA ILE A 115 11.72 -5.71 -2.02
C ILE A 115 13.06 -5.01 -2.26
N LYS A 116 13.45 -4.88 -3.53
CA LYS A 116 14.73 -4.32 -3.96
C LYS A 116 14.54 -3.04 -4.76
N GLY A 117 15.56 -2.21 -4.79
CA GLY A 117 15.64 -1.01 -5.63
C GLY A 117 17.04 -0.79 -6.18
N LYS A 118 17.22 0.22 -7.02
CA LYS A 118 18.51 0.54 -7.64
C LYS A 118 19.64 0.70 -6.61
N TYR A 119 19.31 1.21 -5.43
CA TYR A 119 20.26 1.50 -4.35
C TYR A 119 19.90 0.80 -3.04
N VAL A 120 18.75 0.11 -3.01
CA VAL A 120 18.18 -0.54 -1.83
C VAL A 120 18.32 -2.04 -1.95
N LYS A 121 18.92 -2.66 -0.94
CA LYS A 121 19.11 -4.10 -0.84
C LYS A 121 17.83 -4.82 -0.43
N GLU A 122 17.14 -4.26 0.58
CA GLU A 122 15.96 -4.86 1.17
C GLU A 122 15.10 -3.78 1.85
N VAL A 123 13.81 -4.05 2.01
CA VAL A 123 12.90 -3.21 2.79
C VAL A 123 12.10 -4.07 3.74
N GLU A 124 12.15 -3.73 5.01
CA GLU A 124 11.47 -4.41 6.11
C GLU A 124 10.39 -3.52 6.69
N VAL A 125 9.22 -4.09 6.95
CA VAL A 125 8.18 -3.50 7.80
C VAL A 125 8.21 -4.20 9.14
N LYS A 126 8.31 -3.43 10.22
CA LYS A 126 8.27 -3.94 11.59
C LYS A 126 7.49 -2.97 12.47
N ASN A 127 6.38 -3.43 13.03
CA ASN A 127 5.49 -2.61 13.88
C ASN A 127 5.17 -1.24 13.26
N GLY A 128 4.84 -1.22 11.95
CA GLY A 128 4.52 0.01 11.23
C GLY A 128 5.70 0.94 10.91
N VAL A 129 6.92 0.52 11.20
CA VAL A 129 8.14 1.18 10.74
C VAL A 129 8.62 0.51 9.46
N VAL A 130 8.87 1.29 8.42
CA VAL A 130 9.40 0.82 7.14
C VAL A 130 10.89 1.17 7.10
N THR A 131 11.76 0.17 7.17
CA THR A 131 13.21 0.36 7.14
C THR A 131 13.80 -0.12 5.82
N ALA A 132 14.48 0.78 5.12
CA ALA A 132 15.23 0.47 3.91
C ALA A 132 16.71 0.33 4.24
N LYS A 133 17.33 -0.76 3.77
CA LYS A 133 18.77 -0.99 3.87
C LYS A 133 19.44 -0.77 2.53
N MET A 134 20.49 0.01 2.50
CA MET A 134 21.25 0.31 1.30
C MET A 134 22.07 -0.90 0.85
N LEU A 135 22.37 -0.96 -0.45
CA LEU A 135 23.32 -1.92 -0.99
C LEU A 135 24.69 -1.77 -0.32
N SER A 136 25.44 -2.88 -0.25
CA SER A 136 26.82 -2.91 0.26
C SER A 136 27.87 -2.61 -0.83
N SER A 137 27.43 -2.45 -2.09
CA SER A 137 28.29 -2.09 -3.24
C SER A 137 27.48 -1.30 -4.26
N GLY A 138 28.16 -0.55 -5.14
CA GLY A 138 27.48 0.25 -6.18
C GLY A 138 26.79 1.50 -5.68
N VAL A 139 26.97 1.88 -4.41
CA VAL A 139 26.53 3.11 -3.78
C VAL A 139 27.68 3.82 -3.11
N ASN A 140 27.49 5.09 -2.73
CA ASN A 140 28.52 5.84 -2.01
C ASN A 140 28.97 5.06 -0.76
N LYS A 141 30.29 4.98 -0.53
CA LYS A 141 30.90 4.22 0.56
C LYS A 141 30.32 4.58 1.94
N GLU A 142 29.95 5.83 2.15
CA GLU A 142 29.44 6.34 3.42
C GLU A 142 28.01 5.90 3.74
N ILE A 143 27.27 5.38 2.72
CA ILE A 143 25.90 4.86 2.91
C ILE A 143 25.81 3.35 2.69
N GLN A 144 26.88 2.66 2.36
CA GLN A 144 26.89 1.22 2.12
C GLN A 144 26.41 0.44 3.34
N GLY A 145 25.42 -0.42 3.14
CA GLY A 145 24.82 -1.24 4.20
C GLY A 145 24.15 -0.46 5.32
N LYS A 146 24.08 0.87 5.20
CA LYS A 146 23.40 1.75 6.14
C LYS A 146 21.88 1.64 5.97
N ARG A 147 21.14 2.19 6.95
CA ARG A 147 19.67 2.14 7.00
C ARG A 147 19.07 3.51 7.10
N LEU A 148 17.84 3.64 6.61
CA LEU A 148 16.95 4.76 6.89
C LEU A 148 15.55 4.22 7.17
N SER A 149 14.76 4.94 7.94
CA SER A 149 13.40 4.54 8.29
C SER A 149 12.37 5.59 7.92
N LEU A 150 11.19 5.08 7.56
CA LEU A 150 9.95 5.85 7.53
C LEU A 150 9.03 5.30 8.61
N TRP A 151 8.42 6.19 9.37
CA TRP A 151 7.45 5.81 10.38
C TRP A 151 6.29 6.78 10.36
N ALA A 152 5.17 6.35 10.91
CA ALA A 152 3.98 7.16 11.00
C ALA A 152 3.52 7.28 12.45
N LYS A 153 2.88 8.39 12.78
CA LYS A 153 2.16 8.60 14.04
C LYS A 153 0.69 8.88 13.72
N ARG A 154 -0.19 8.43 14.59
CA ARG A 154 -1.62 8.78 14.51
C ARG A 154 -1.82 10.14 15.15
N GLU A 155 -2.56 10.99 14.48
CA GLU A 155 -2.82 12.34 14.94
C GLU A 155 -4.27 12.70 14.59
N ASN A 156 -5.13 12.82 15.60
CA ASN A 156 -6.53 13.28 15.48
C ASN A 156 -7.29 12.74 14.25
N GLY A 157 -7.23 11.41 14.03
CA GLY A 157 -7.92 10.75 12.91
C GLY A 157 -7.16 10.77 11.58
N SER A 158 -5.94 11.29 11.55
CA SER A 158 -5.03 11.26 10.42
C SER A 158 -3.74 10.51 10.73
N VAL A 159 -2.93 10.28 9.71
CA VAL A 159 -1.61 9.64 9.83
C VAL A 159 -0.54 10.59 9.30
N LYS A 160 0.34 11.04 10.18
CA LYS A 160 1.49 11.87 9.83
C LYS A 160 2.72 10.99 9.63
N TRP A 161 3.44 11.21 8.54
CA TRP A 161 4.63 10.45 8.17
C TRP A 161 5.91 11.22 8.42
N PHE A 162 6.90 10.50 8.89
CA PHE A 162 8.24 10.97 9.18
C PHE A 162 9.27 10.12 8.42
N CYS A 163 10.40 10.70 8.10
CA CYS A 163 11.53 10.05 7.45
C CYS A 163 12.84 10.50 8.05
N GLY A 164 13.69 9.56 8.45
CA GLY A 164 14.96 9.90 9.07
C GLY A 164 15.87 8.70 9.33
N GLN A 165 16.66 8.83 10.36
CA GLN A 165 17.55 7.79 10.84
C GLN A 165 16.75 6.53 11.24
N PRO A 166 17.40 5.37 11.31
CA PRO A 166 16.73 4.14 11.73
C PRO A 166 16.04 4.29 13.08
N VAL A 167 14.78 3.87 13.12
CA VAL A 167 13.97 3.85 14.35
C VAL A 167 13.31 2.48 14.52
N GLN A 168 12.95 2.18 15.75
CA GLN A 168 12.17 1.00 16.09
C GLN A 168 10.94 1.40 16.92
N ARG A 169 9.85 0.66 16.75
CA ARG A 169 8.65 0.77 17.55
C ARG A 169 8.47 -0.51 18.35
N GLY A 170 8.14 -0.39 19.63
CA GLY A 170 7.77 -1.52 20.48
C GLY A 170 6.54 -2.24 19.95
N ALA A 171 6.40 -3.52 20.28
CA ALA A 171 5.17 -4.27 20.01
C ALA A 171 4.07 -3.78 20.97
N GLY A 172 2.84 -3.70 20.45
CA GLY A 172 1.65 -3.38 21.24
C GLY A 172 0.66 -2.49 20.51
N ALA A 173 -0.61 -2.77 20.70
CA ALA A 173 -1.70 -1.95 20.16
C ALA A 173 -1.61 -0.52 20.73
N GLY A 174 -1.61 0.47 19.85
CA GLY A 174 -1.68 1.87 20.24
C GLY A 174 -0.36 2.60 20.45
N ALA A 175 0.79 1.94 20.37
CA ALA A 175 2.09 2.61 20.50
C ALA A 175 2.44 3.38 19.22
N ASP A 176 2.40 4.71 19.28
CA ASP A 176 2.86 5.57 18.17
C ASP A 176 4.32 6.04 18.38
N ALA A 177 4.83 5.92 19.58
CA ALA A 177 6.20 6.30 19.91
C ALA A 177 7.21 5.38 19.21
N VAL A 178 8.26 5.98 18.70
CA VAL A 178 9.41 5.29 18.15
C VAL A 178 10.66 5.72 18.91
N THR A 179 11.65 4.84 18.95
CA THR A 179 12.96 5.11 19.55
C THR A 179 14.04 4.97 18.47
N ALA A 180 15.14 5.70 18.62
CA ALA A 180 16.26 5.59 17.70
C ALA A 180 16.84 4.16 17.72
N ASP A 181 17.07 3.62 16.52
CA ASP A 181 17.87 2.41 16.32
C ASP A 181 19.27 2.86 15.84
N LYS A 182 20.21 2.92 16.77
CA LYS A 182 21.57 3.43 16.51
C LYS A 182 22.44 2.51 15.65
N ASP A 183 21.87 1.41 15.14
CA ASP A 183 22.60 0.51 14.27
C ASP A 183 22.56 0.99 12.81
N LYS A 184 23.74 1.23 12.23
CA LYS A 184 23.92 1.56 10.79
C LYS A 184 23.22 2.83 10.32
N GLU A 185 23.26 3.87 11.11
CA GLU A 185 22.79 5.20 10.75
C GLU A 185 23.53 5.78 9.53
N ILE A 186 22.79 6.50 8.68
CA ILE A 186 23.34 7.33 7.61
C ILE A 186 23.68 8.70 8.21
N GLU A 187 24.89 9.20 7.99
CA GLU A 187 25.20 10.56 8.43
C GLU A 187 24.22 11.57 7.82
N THR A 188 23.77 12.51 8.64
CA THR A 188 22.70 13.47 8.27
C THR A 188 23.02 14.26 6.99
N LYS A 189 24.30 14.51 6.71
CA LYS A 189 24.75 15.18 5.47
C LYS A 189 24.38 14.41 4.20
N HIS A 190 24.21 13.08 4.28
CA HIS A 190 23.83 12.19 3.17
C HIS A 190 22.33 11.91 3.10
N LEU A 191 21.56 12.38 4.06
CA LEU A 191 20.10 12.28 4.02
C LEU A 191 19.51 13.46 3.23
N PRO A 192 18.48 13.20 2.39
CA PRO A 192 17.68 14.27 1.81
C PRO A 192 17.12 15.20 2.90
N SER A 193 16.98 16.49 2.59
CA SER A 193 16.41 17.46 3.55
C SER A 193 15.03 17.09 4.08
N THR A 194 14.25 16.39 3.26
CA THR A 194 12.91 15.87 3.61
C THR A 194 12.94 14.57 4.41
N CYS A 195 14.11 14.07 4.79
CA CYS A 195 14.30 12.78 5.46
C CYS A 195 15.28 12.94 6.63
N ARG A 196 15.09 13.97 7.46
CA ARG A 196 15.91 14.29 8.64
C ARG A 196 15.09 14.43 9.91
N ASP A 197 13.91 13.81 9.92
CA ASP A 197 13.07 13.82 11.10
C ASP A 197 13.71 13.01 12.23
N GLU A 198 13.51 13.47 13.44
CA GLU A 198 13.97 12.77 14.64
C GLU A 198 12.85 11.89 15.23
N PRO A 199 13.18 10.85 16.01
CA PRO A 199 12.17 9.96 16.64
C PRO A 199 11.16 10.72 17.50
N THR A 200 11.58 11.83 18.09
CA THR A 200 10.77 12.71 18.94
C THR A 200 9.93 13.72 18.17
N ALA A 201 10.06 13.81 16.84
CA ALA A 201 9.28 14.74 16.02
C ALA A 201 7.77 14.53 16.21
N GLU A 202 7.04 15.64 16.36
CA GLU A 202 5.57 15.70 16.53
C GLU A 202 4.91 16.31 15.30
#